data_5c0c1d78a43380c9087e269f85e27f30
#
_entry.id   5c0c1d78a43380c9087e269f85e27f30
#
_cell.length_a   1.000
_cell.length_b   1.000
_cell.length_c   1.000
_cell.angle_alpha   90.00
_cell.angle_beta   90.00
_cell.angle_gamma   90.00
#
_symmetry.space_group_name_H-M   'P 1'
#
loop_
_entity.id
_entity.type
_entity.pdbx_description
1 polymer ?
#
loop_
_entity_poly.entity_id
_entity_poly.type
_entity_poly.pdbx_seq_one_letter_code
_entity_poly.pdbx_strand_id
1 'polypeptide(L)'
;MRSEGSSERSWNEAIPAVLIAGTHSGVGKTTITLGLMAALRARGLVVQPFKVGPDFIDPSHHTAICGRPSLNLDPFMMGEEGVRRSFFSALGGADVAVVEGVMGLFDGMDGTEIGSSAQVAKILDIPVLLVINVHGMSRSAAAMELGFSSYDPGVKLAGTILNRVGSPRHLDMLRSCLRSPIFGALPRDKEIGMKSRHLGLVMGFEKDHDPGLLASILERDADIDAILSLPGRVRPPAMAGSAEQYDAAATSTVRAVSTVRAVSTVRAASTGRAASAVRAANTEIAEKAGGSGRAVKEGAVRIGVARDQAFCFYYHENLLELERQGAELVYFSPLEDQLPDVGGLYIGGGYPELYASELERAPAKRQIKEASEDEMPIYGECGGLMYLGESLESEAGSFRMVGALPVTTFMEKRLMALGYVEAEFSGSNPLADVGRSLRGHEFHYSRCECD
;
A
#
# COMPACT_ATOMS: atom_id res chain seq x y z
N MET A 1 16.62 35.01 14.69
CA MET A 1 16.75 34.06 15.80
C MET A 1 15.35 33.65 16.21
N ARG A 2 14.89 32.48 15.79
CA ARG A 2 13.71 31.80 16.35
C ARG A 2 14.23 30.56 17.00
N SER A 3 13.90 30.40 18.26
CA SER A 3 14.34 29.34 19.16
C SER A 3 13.92 27.97 18.66
N GLU A 4 14.90 27.09 18.51
CA GLU A 4 14.69 25.65 18.39
C GLU A 4 13.99 25.15 19.65
N GLY A 5 12.72 24.76 19.47
CA GLY A 5 11.89 24.11 20.45
C GLY A 5 11.14 22.98 19.77
N SER A 6 11.88 21.94 19.31
CA SER A 6 11.25 20.65 19.00
C SER A 6 10.81 20.03 20.33
N SER A 7 9.58 20.35 20.77
CA SER A 7 8.97 19.59 21.85
C SER A 7 8.76 18.16 21.35
N GLU A 8 9.51 17.22 21.88
CA GLU A 8 9.22 15.80 21.80
C GLU A 8 7.78 15.59 22.32
N ARG A 9 6.81 15.52 21.41
CA ARG A 9 5.44 15.15 21.79
C ARG A 9 5.50 13.76 22.39
N SER A 10 4.94 13.61 23.58
CA SER A 10 4.90 12.32 24.25
C SER A 10 4.06 11.34 23.41
N TRP A 11 4.44 10.10 23.32
CA TRP A 11 3.72 9.00 22.67
C TRP A 11 2.27 8.82 23.18
N ASN A 12 1.86 9.57 24.18
CA ASN A 12 0.58 9.49 24.87
C ASN A 12 -0.48 10.49 24.37
N GLU A 13 -0.17 11.38 23.42
CA GLU A 13 -1.16 12.32 22.92
C GLU A 13 -2.08 11.66 21.89
N ALA A 14 -3.39 11.85 22.08
CA ALA A 14 -4.39 11.36 21.13
C ALA A 14 -4.42 12.24 19.88
N ILE A 15 -4.24 11.63 18.71
CA ILE A 15 -4.22 12.31 17.41
C ILE A 15 -5.54 12.11 16.66
N PRO A 16 -5.96 13.07 15.80
CA PRO A 16 -7.08 12.87 14.89
C PRO A 16 -6.82 11.70 13.94
N ALA A 17 -7.86 10.90 13.70
CA ALA A 17 -7.83 9.87 12.67
C ALA A 17 -9.15 9.90 11.88
N VAL A 18 -9.08 9.69 10.57
CA VAL A 18 -10.26 9.69 9.69
C VAL A 18 -10.09 8.65 8.59
N LEU A 19 -11.19 7.95 8.27
CA LEU A 19 -11.27 7.06 7.11
C LEU A 19 -12.08 7.71 5.99
N ILE A 20 -11.49 7.81 4.80
CA ILE A 20 -12.15 8.32 3.59
C ILE A 20 -12.69 7.13 2.82
N ALA A 21 -13.98 6.90 2.83
CA ALA A 21 -14.65 5.82 2.11
C ALA A 21 -15.47 6.33 0.94
N GLY A 22 -15.90 5.46 0.07
CA GLY A 22 -16.75 5.81 -1.07
C GLY A 22 -18.04 5.02 -1.12
N THR A 23 -18.99 5.50 -1.91
CA THR A 23 -20.21 4.74 -2.20
C THR A 23 -19.98 3.57 -3.16
N HIS A 24 -18.90 3.61 -3.95
CA HIS A 24 -18.47 2.58 -4.92
C HIS A 24 -17.04 2.85 -5.41
N SER A 25 -16.48 1.92 -6.19
CA SER A 25 -15.21 2.14 -6.89
C SER A 25 -15.31 3.28 -7.91
N GLY A 26 -14.23 4.08 -8.06
CA GLY A 26 -14.21 5.19 -9.03
C GLY A 26 -14.99 6.45 -8.61
N VAL A 27 -15.49 6.52 -7.38
CA VAL A 27 -16.22 7.70 -6.86
C VAL A 27 -15.31 8.91 -6.63
N GLY A 28 -13.98 8.71 -6.61
CA GLY A 28 -12.96 9.75 -6.43
C GLY A 28 -12.28 9.75 -5.04
N LYS A 29 -12.36 8.63 -4.32
CA LYS A 29 -11.69 8.47 -3.00
C LYS A 29 -10.22 8.86 -3.05
N THR A 30 -9.45 8.23 -3.92
CA THR A 30 -7.99 8.44 -4.02
C THR A 30 -7.64 9.90 -4.27
N THR A 31 -8.30 10.56 -5.23
CA THR A 31 -8.07 12.00 -5.51
C THR A 31 -8.33 12.87 -4.26
N ILE A 32 -9.44 12.60 -3.56
CA ILE A 32 -9.81 13.36 -2.34
C ILE A 32 -8.84 13.06 -1.20
N THR A 33 -8.45 11.80 -1.02
CA THR A 33 -7.50 11.40 0.03
C THR A 33 -6.12 12.00 -0.20
N LEU A 34 -5.60 11.93 -1.43
CA LEU A 34 -4.32 12.54 -1.80
C LEU A 34 -4.36 14.05 -1.60
N GLY A 35 -5.44 14.71 -2.00
CA GLY A 35 -5.62 16.13 -1.79
C GLY A 35 -5.68 16.51 -0.31
N LEU A 36 -6.38 15.75 0.52
CA LEU A 36 -6.41 15.96 1.97
C LEU A 36 -5.02 15.77 2.59
N MET A 37 -4.31 14.70 2.24
CA MET A 37 -2.94 14.46 2.70
C MET A 37 -2.01 15.62 2.29
N ALA A 38 -2.09 16.08 1.03
CA ALA A 38 -1.30 17.18 0.53
C ALA A 38 -1.60 18.51 1.24
N ALA A 39 -2.87 18.82 1.49
CA ALA A 39 -3.27 20.03 2.22
C ALA A 39 -2.80 19.99 3.69
N LEU A 40 -2.94 18.85 4.37
CA LEU A 40 -2.43 18.67 5.74
C LEU A 40 -0.90 18.82 5.80
N ARG A 41 -0.18 18.28 4.81
CA ARG A 41 1.27 18.46 4.66
C ARG A 41 1.66 19.90 4.41
N ALA A 42 0.91 20.62 3.55
CA ALA A 42 1.12 22.04 3.30
C ALA A 42 0.92 22.92 4.54
N ARG A 43 0.06 22.50 5.47
CA ARG A 43 -0.10 23.10 6.79
C ARG A 43 1.02 22.78 7.78
N GLY A 44 2.01 21.98 7.37
CA GLY A 44 3.15 21.58 8.20
C GLY A 44 2.87 20.38 9.14
N LEU A 45 1.75 19.70 8.98
CA LEU A 45 1.40 18.53 9.80
C LEU A 45 2.12 17.27 9.32
N VAL A 46 2.51 16.42 10.25
CA VAL A 46 3.04 15.08 9.96
C VAL A 46 1.86 14.12 9.79
N VAL A 47 1.61 13.73 8.54
CA VAL A 47 0.50 12.83 8.18
C VAL A 47 1.00 11.39 8.15
N GLN A 48 0.33 10.47 8.89
CA GLN A 48 0.52 9.04 8.72
C GLN A 48 -0.56 8.49 7.79
N PRO A 49 -0.18 8.05 6.59
CA PRO A 49 -1.11 7.48 5.63
C PRO A 49 -1.32 5.98 5.84
N PHE A 50 -2.54 5.51 5.51
CA PHE A 50 -2.91 4.10 5.47
C PHE A 50 -3.83 3.81 4.29
N LYS A 51 -3.83 2.55 3.83
CA LYS A 51 -4.76 2.03 2.83
C LYS A 51 -5.47 0.79 3.34
N VAL A 52 -6.80 0.71 3.18
CA VAL A 52 -7.54 -0.52 3.43
C VAL A 52 -7.34 -1.49 2.28
N GLY A 53 -7.09 -2.77 2.61
CA GLY A 53 -6.98 -3.85 1.63
C GLY A 53 -5.62 -3.98 0.95
N PRO A 54 -5.49 -4.95 0.02
CA PRO A 54 -4.23 -5.39 -0.58
C PRO A 54 -3.84 -4.57 -1.81
N ASP A 55 -3.61 -3.28 -1.65
CA ASP A 55 -3.27 -2.33 -2.71
C ASP A 55 -1.79 -1.94 -2.64
N PHE A 56 -1.11 -1.81 -3.77
CA PHE A 56 0.29 -1.35 -3.87
C PHE A 56 0.39 0.04 -4.50
N ILE A 57 -0.62 0.46 -5.28
CA ILE A 57 -0.60 1.69 -6.07
C ILE A 57 -0.93 2.90 -5.22
N ASP A 58 -2.12 2.93 -4.59
CA ASP A 58 -2.51 4.04 -3.73
C ASP A 58 -1.51 4.28 -2.59
N PRO A 59 -0.97 3.24 -1.89
CA PRO A 59 0.11 3.42 -0.91
C PRO A 59 1.36 4.10 -1.45
N SER A 60 1.72 3.89 -2.72
CA SER A 60 2.87 4.54 -3.33
C SER A 60 2.66 6.05 -3.50
N HIS A 61 1.46 6.47 -3.91
CA HIS A 61 1.07 7.88 -3.98
C HIS A 61 1.00 8.54 -2.60
N HIS A 62 0.41 7.84 -1.62
CA HIS A 62 0.36 8.29 -0.23
C HIS A 62 1.75 8.55 0.32
N THR A 63 2.66 7.60 0.11
CA THR A 63 4.05 7.69 0.57
C THR A 63 4.78 8.86 -0.08
N ALA A 64 4.59 9.07 -1.39
CA ALA A 64 5.21 10.18 -2.12
C ALA A 64 4.75 11.56 -1.60
N ILE A 65 3.47 11.71 -1.22
CA ILE A 65 2.92 12.96 -0.69
C ILE A 65 3.30 13.16 0.78
N CYS A 66 3.15 12.13 1.60
CA CYS A 66 3.32 12.25 3.04
C CYS A 66 4.79 12.22 3.49
N GLY A 67 5.69 11.64 2.67
CA GLY A 67 7.08 11.38 3.06
C GLY A 67 7.20 10.36 4.19
N ARG A 68 6.15 9.57 4.43
CA ARG A 68 6.07 8.45 5.38
C ARG A 68 5.47 7.25 4.66
N PRO A 69 5.94 6.03 4.91
CA PRO A 69 5.35 4.84 4.31
C PRO A 69 3.86 4.72 4.61
N SER A 70 3.07 4.47 3.57
CA SER A 70 1.66 4.11 3.72
C SER A 70 1.56 2.62 4.03
N LEU A 71 0.87 2.26 5.11
CA LEU A 71 0.68 0.88 5.52
C LEU A 71 -0.68 0.35 5.08
N ASN A 72 -0.73 -0.95 4.76
CA ASN A 72 -1.96 -1.62 4.41
C ASN A 72 -2.67 -2.15 5.65
N LEU A 73 -3.98 -1.95 5.71
CA LEU A 73 -4.84 -2.43 6.80
C LEU A 73 -5.82 -3.46 6.23
N ASP A 74 -5.46 -4.74 6.35
CA ASP A 74 -6.21 -5.83 5.75
C ASP A 74 -6.62 -6.87 6.78
N PRO A 75 -7.91 -6.87 7.21
CA PRO A 75 -8.39 -7.82 8.22
C PRO A 75 -8.38 -9.28 7.79
N PHE A 76 -8.45 -9.57 6.47
CA PHE A 76 -8.37 -10.94 5.98
C PHE A 76 -6.96 -11.52 6.12
N MET A 77 -5.94 -10.75 5.69
CA MET A 77 -4.55 -11.23 5.67
C MET A 77 -3.90 -11.18 7.06
N MET A 78 -4.15 -10.14 7.86
CA MET A 78 -3.45 -9.95 9.13
C MET A 78 -4.33 -10.08 10.38
N GLY A 79 -5.64 -10.31 10.22
CA GLY A 79 -6.60 -10.34 11.33
C GLY A 79 -6.83 -8.96 11.97
N GLU A 80 -7.81 -8.86 12.88
CA GLU A 80 -8.13 -7.60 13.56
C GLU A 80 -6.97 -7.08 14.41
N GLU A 81 -6.30 -7.96 15.13
CA GLU A 81 -5.15 -7.61 15.98
C GLU A 81 -3.96 -7.13 15.12
N GLY A 82 -3.72 -7.74 13.97
CA GLY A 82 -2.73 -7.29 13.00
C GLY A 82 -3.04 -5.88 12.48
N VAL A 83 -4.30 -5.60 12.16
CA VAL A 83 -4.75 -4.25 11.76
C VAL A 83 -4.49 -3.23 12.87
N ARG A 84 -4.88 -3.54 14.12
CA ARG A 84 -4.62 -2.65 15.26
C ARG A 84 -3.12 -2.42 15.47
N ARG A 85 -2.33 -3.49 15.46
CA ARG A 85 -0.87 -3.41 15.65
C ARG A 85 -0.20 -2.58 14.55
N SER A 86 -0.51 -2.83 13.27
CA SER A 86 0.03 -2.07 12.15
C SER A 86 -0.34 -0.59 12.27
N PHE A 87 -1.61 -0.29 12.52
CA PHE A 87 -2.09 1.08 12.68
C PHE A 87 -1.40 1.81 13.83
N PHE A 88 -1.49 1.30 15.05
CA PHE A 88 -0.98 2.01 16.23
C PHE A 88 0.54 2.12 16.28
N SER A 89 1.28 1.11 15.76
CA SER A 89 2.73 1.16 15.73
C SER A 89 3.29 2.25 14.79
N ALA A 90 2.53 2.64 13.79
CA ALA A 90 2.94 3.66 12.81
C ALA A 90 2.65 5.10 13.25
N LEU A 91 1.84 5.31 14.30
CA LEU A 91 1.41 6.67 14.70
C LEU A 91 2.52 7.51 15.35
N GLY A 92 3.66 6.92 15.69
CA GLY A 92 4.76 7.64 16.33
C GLY A 92 5.20 8.88 15.56
N GLY A 93 5.17 10.05 16.22
CA GLY A 93 5.54 11.33 15.63
C GLY A 93 4.56 11.87 14.57
N ALA A 94 3.39 11.26 14.38
CA ALA A 94 2.34 11.78 13.52
C ALA A 94 1.46 12.80 14.24
N ASP A 95 0.96 13.78 13.49
CA ASP A 95 -0.04 14.77 13.96
C ASP A 95 -1.46 14.32 13.61
N VAL A 96 -1.62 13.52 12.56
CA VAL A 96 -2.91 13.04 12.06
C VAL A 96 -2.74 11.71 11.29
N ALA A 97 -3.73 10.82 11.39
CA ALA A 97 -3.83 9.60 10.61
C ALA A 97 -4.93 9.73 9.55
N VAL A 98 -4.61 9.41 8.30
CA VAL A 98 -5.57 9.38 7.19
C VAL A 98 -5.60 8.00 6.58
N VAL A 99 -6.76 7.36 6.59
CA VAL A 99 -6.98 6.01 6.04
C VAL A 99 -7.79 6.12 4.75
N GLU A 100 -7.26 5.63 3.64
CA GLU A 100 -8.04 5.48 2.42
C GLU A 100 -8.75 4.12 2.38
N GLY A 101 -10.06 4.14 2.17
CA GLY A 101 -10.88 2.95 2.02
C GLY A 101 -10.71 2.26 0.66
N VAL A 102 -11.10 1.01 0.58
CA VAL A 102 -11.14 0.19 -0.64
C VAL A 102 -12.59 0.11 -1.17
N MET A 103 -12.76 -0.02 -2.49
CA MET A 103 -14.08 -0.20 -3.15
C MET A 103 -15.17 0.74 -2.60
N GLY A 104 -16.39 0.26 -2.37
CA GLY A 104 -17.41 0.95 -1.56
C GLY A 104 -17.23 0.67 -0.06
N LEU A 105 -17.81 1.51 0.78
CA LEU A 105 -17.66 1.44 2.25
C LEU A 105 -17.94 0.04 2.81
N PHE A 106 -18.96 -0.63 2.29
CA PHE A 106 -19.44 -1.93 2.77
C PHE A 106 -19.02 -3.09 1.88
N ASP A 107 -18.28 -2.83 0.79
CA ASP A 107 -17.85 -3.87 -0.14
C ASP A 107 -16.66 -4.63 0.45
N GLY A 108 -16.86 -5.91 0.74
CA GLY A 108 -15.82 -6.82 1.21
C GLY A 108 -15.77 -8.09 0.36
N MET A 109 -14.98 -9.06 0.79
CA MET A 109 -14.75 -10.31 0.09
C MET A 109 -16.06 -11.08 -0.12
N ASP A 110 -16.35 -11.46 -1.37
CA ASP A 110 -17.53 -12.27 -1.75
C ASP A 110 -18.87 -11.73 -1.22
N GLY A 111 -19.00 -10.39 -1.13
CA GLY A 111 -20.18 -9.72 -0.62
C GLY A 111 -20.38 -9.79 0.89
N THR A 112 -19.36 -10.21 1.62
CA THR A 112 -19.31 -10.16 3.08
C THR A 112 -18.71 -8.84 3.58
N GLU A 113 -18.64 -8.66 4.89
CA GLU A 113 -17.95 -7.52 5.48
C GLU A 113 -16.42 -7.68 5.50
N ILE A 114 -15.91 -8.91 5.33
CA ILE A 114 -14.48 -9.22 5.49
C ILE A 114 -13.64 -8.43 4.49
N GLY A 115 -12.65 -7.68 5.00
CA GLY A 115 -11.78 -6.82 4.21
C GLY A 115 -12.39 -5.50 3.79
N SER A 116 -13.65 -5.18 4.19
CA SER A 116 -14.29 -3.92 3.85
C SER A 116 -13.73 -2.73 4.62
N SER A 117 -13.93 -1.53 4.05
CA SER A 117 -13.61 -0.26 4.74
C SER A 117 -14.41 -0.09 6.03
N ALA A 118 -15.65 -0.58 6.08
CA ALA A 118 -16.50 -0.58 7.26
C ALA A 118 -15.93 -1.43 8.39
N GLN A 119 -15.43 -2.63 8.08
CA GLN A 119 -14.78 -3.49 9.07
C GLN A 119 -13.57 -2.79 9.69
N VAL A 120 -12.68 -2.20 8.87
CA VAL A 120 -11.50 -1.48 9.38
C VAL A 120 -11.89 -0.27 10.23
N ALA A 121 -12.90 0.51 9.81
CA ALA A 121 -13.40 1.65 10.60
C ALA A 121 -13.89 1.22 11.98
N LYS A 122 -14.59 0.07 12.08
CA LYS A 122 -15.05 -0.50 13.35
C LYS A 122 -13.92 -1.06 14.19
N ILE A 123 -12.96 -1.77 13.60
CA ILE A 123 -11.77 -2.29 14.31
C ILE A 123 -10.99 -1.14 14.98
N LEU A 124 -10.84 -0.01 14.28
CA LEU A 124 -10.06 1.14 14.75
C LEU A 124 -10.89 2.15 15.55
N ASP A 125 -12.19 2.02 15.53
CA ASP A 125 -13.15 2.96 16.15
C ASP A 125 -12.99 4.41 15.67
N ILE A 126 -12.72 4.61 14.37
CA ILE A 126 -12.47 5.92 13.75
C ILE A 126 -13.66 6.40 12.91
N PRO A 127 -13.88 7.74 12.81
CA PRO A 127 -14.93 8.31 11.99
C PRO A 127 -14.69 8.11 10.50
N VAL A 128 -15.79 7.97 9.76
CA VAL A 128 -15.79 7.80 8.30
C VAL A 128 -16.35 9.06 7.64
N LEU A 129 -15.65 9.58 6.64
CA LEU A 129 -16.15 10.55 5.68
C LEU A 129 -16.51 9.82 4.38
N LEU A 130 -17.79 9.89 3.98
CA LEU A 130 -18.30 9.22 2.80
C LEU A 130 -18.19 10.12 1.57
N VAL A 131 -17.44 9.70 0.59
CA VAL A 131 -17.36 10.36 -0.72
C VAL A 131 -18.55 9.92 -1.58
N ILE A 132 -19.33 10.87 -2.03
CA ILE A 132 -20.48 10.67 -2.91
C ILE A 132 -20.24 11.39 -4.24
N ASN A 133 -20.26 10.67 -5.35
CA ASN A 133 -20.28 11.28 -6.66
C ASN A 133 -21.72 11.79 -6.95
N VAL A 134 -21.92 13.08 -6.87
CA VAL A 134 -23.24 13.71 -7.02
C VAL A 134 -23.56 14.16 -8.44
N HIS A 135 -22.75 13.77 -9.44
CA HIS A 135 -23.01 14.11 -10.85
C HIS A 135 -24.38 13.59 -11.30
N GLY A 136 -25.24 14.51 -11.70
CA GLY A 136 -26.62 14.20 -12.12
C GLY A 136 -27.59 13.84 -10.99
N MET A 137 -27.19 14.05 -9.71
CA MET A 137 -28.02 13.77 -8.55
C MET A 137 -28.57 15.07 -7.91
N SER A 138 -29.68 14.94 -7.20
CA SER A 138 -30.25 15.92 -6.28
C SER A 138 -30.69 15.19 -5.01
N ARG A 139 -32.00 15.04 -4.75
CA ARG A 139 -32.53 14.31 -3.57
C ARG A 139 -32.12 12.84 -3.52
N SER A 140 -31.75 12.24 -4.66
CA SER A 140 -31.22 10.86 -4.70
C SER A 140 -29.91 10.73 -3.94
N ALA A 141 -29.07 11.79 -3.85
CA ALA A 141 -27.89 11.78 -3.03
C ALA A 141 -28.23 11.64 -1.53
N ALA A 142 -29.32 12.28 -1.07
CA ALA A 142 -29.79 12.15 0.30
C ALA A 142 -30.36 10.76 0.61
N ALA A 143 -31.00 10.11 -0.35
CA ALA A 143 -31.43 8.71 -0.20
C ALA A 143 -30.26 7.75 -0.07
N MET A 144 -29.20 7.98 -0.87
CA MET A 144 -27.94 7.23 -0.79
C MET A 144 -27.26 7.45 0.56
N GLU A 145 -27.06 8.70 0.98
CA GLU A 145 -26.47 9.06 2.27
C GLU A 145 -27.23 8.40 3.43
N LEU A 146 -28.55 8.46 3.41
CA LEU A 146 -29.41 7.82 4.42
C LEU A 146 -29.20 6.30 4.45
N GLY A 147 -29.11 5.66 3.28
CA GLY A 147 -28.82 4.22 3.18
C GLY A 147 -27.48 3.87 3.84
N PHE A 148 -26.42 4.58 3.47
CA PHE A 148 -25.09 4.35 4.04
C PHE A 148 -24.99 4.66 5.54
N SER A 149 -25.67 5.68 6.03
CA SER A 149 -25.67 6.05 7.45
C SER A 149 -26.48 5.11 8.34
N SER A 150 -27.41 4.36 7.77
CA SER A 150 -28.34 3.50 8.52
C SER A 150 -28.07 2.01 8.34
N TYR A 151 -27.27 1.62 7.34
CA TYR A 151 -27.03 0.22 6.98
C TYR A 151 -26.31 -0.57 8.07
N ASP A 152 -25.27 0.03 8.67
CA ASP A 152 -24.55 -0.54 9.80
C ASP A 152 -24.35 0.52 10.89
N PRO A 153 -25.10 0.42 12.02
CA PRO A 153 -24.97 1.34 13.14
C PRO A 153 -23.61 1.32 13.86
N GLY A 154 -22.79 0.29 13.62
CA GLY A 154 -21.44 0.19 14.15
C GLY A 154 -20.45 1.12 13.43
N VAL A 155 -20.77 1.60 12.24
CA VAL A 155 -19.94 2.52 11.48
C VAL A 155 -20.25 3.97 11.86
N LYS A 156 -19.26 4.71 12.33
CA LYS A 156 -19.38 6.13 12.71
C LYS A 156 -19.30 7.03 11.48
N LEU A 157 -20.37 7.13 10.69
CA LEU A 157 -20.43 8.05 9.57
C LEU A 157 -20.51 9.50 10.10
N ALA A 158 -19.38 10.23 10.01
CA ALA A 158 -19.28 11.61 10.53
C ALA A 158 -19.86 12.64 9.56
N GLY A 159 -19.85 12.35 8.25
CA GLY A 159 -20.40 13.24 7.23
C GLY A 159 -19.97 12.85 5.83
N THR A 160 -20.15 13.77 4.89
CA THR A 160 -19.94 13.53 3.47
C THR A 160 -18.94 14.49 2.83
N ILE A 161 -18.28 14.03 1.77
CA ILE A 161 -17.56 14.85 0.80
C ILE A 161 -18.22 14.63 -0.56
N LEU A 162 -18.75 15.70 -1.14
CA LEU A 162 -19.47 15.67 -2.40
C LEU A 162 -18.50 15.86 -3.56
N ASN A 163 -18.38 14.89 -4.43
CA ASN A 163 -17.54 14.96 -5.62
C ASN A 163 -18.37 15.25 -6.88
N ARG A 164 -17.77 15.97 -7.83
CA ARG A 164 -18.39 16.35 -9.13
C ARG A 164 -19.65 17.20 -8.99
N VAL A 165 -19.64 18.15 -8.08
CA VAL A 165 -20.70 19.16 -7.95
C VAL A 165 -20.75 20.03 -9.22
N GLY A 166 -21.94 20.22 -9.78
CA GLY A 166 -22.12 20.85 -11.10
C GLY A 166 -22.12 22.38 -11.06
N SER A 167 -22.58 23.00 -9.97
CA SER A 167 -22.70 24.46 -9.82
C SER A 167 -22.99 24.84 -8.36
N PRO A 168 -22.84 26.13 -7.97
CA PRO A 168 -23.27 26.60 -6.64
C PRO A 168 -24.76 26.30 -6.34
N ARG A 169 -25.65 26.50 -7.31
CA ARG A 169 -27.07 26.17 -7.17
C ARG A 169 -27.29 24.66 -6.93
N HIS A 170 -26.49 23.82 -7.57
CA HIS A 170 -26.54 22.37 -7.34
C HIS A 170 -26.11 22.04 -5.90
N LEU A 171 -25.05 22.69 -5.39
CA LEU A 171 -24.62 22.51 -4.02
C LEU A 171 -25.70 22.95 -3.02
N ASP A 172 -26.38 24.07 -3.25
CA ASP A 172 -27.47 24.54 -2.39
C ASP A 172 -28.65 23.54 -2.36
N MET A 173 -28.99 22.95 -3.51
CA MET A 173 -30.00 21.87 -3.55
C MET A 173 -29.57 20.64 -2.75
N LEU A 174 -28.29 20.24 -2.82
CA LEU A 174 -27.76 19.12 -2.05
C LEU A 174 -27.76 19.43 -0.56
N ARG A 175 -27.31 20.61 -0.15
CA ARG A 175 -27.35 21.09 1.24
C ARG A 175 -28.74 21.09 1.84
N SER A 176 -29.76 21.37 1.05
CA SER A 176 -31.16 21.40 1.51
C SER A 176 -31.77 20.02 1.77
N CYS A 177 -31.14 18.94 1.30
CA CYS A 177 -31.70 17.59 1.40
C CYS A 177 -30.81 16.59 2.15
N LEU A 178 -29.50 16.76 2.16
CA LEU A 178 -28.59 15.92 2.96
C LEU A 178 -28.76 16.16 4.46
N ARG A 179 -28.60 15.13 5.26
CA ARG A 179 -28.79 15.18 6.72
C ARG A 179 -27.47 15.27 7.47
N SER A 180 -26.44 14.59 6.98
CA SER A 180 -25.11 14.65 7.57
C SER A 180 -24.35 15.91 7.18
N PRO A 181 -23.39 16.36 7.98
CA PRO A 181 -22.50 17.47 7.65
C PRO A 181 -21.78 17.24 6.31
N ILE A 182 -21.61 18.30 5.55
CA ILE A 182 -20.84 18.30 4.29
C ILE A 182 -19.47 18.92 4.58
N PHE A 183 -18.43 18.10 4.61
CA PHE A 183 -17.04 18.50 4.88
C PHE A 183 -16.29 18.97 3.63
N GLY A 184 -16.85 18.74 2.44
CA GLY A 184 -16.27 19.20 1.19
C GLY A 184 -17.24 19.07 0.03
N ALA A 185 -17.04 19.93 -0.98
CA ALA A 185 -17.88 19.98 -2.18
C ALA A 185 -17.03 20.31 -3.41
N LEU A 186 -16.41 19.29 -4.00
CA LEU A 186 -15.49 19.44 -5.12
C LEU A 186 -16.25 19.59 -6.44
N PRO A 187 -15.94 20.59 -7.26
CA PRO A 187 -16.55 20.76 -8.55
C PRO A 187 -16.14 19.66 -9.55
N ARG A 188 -16.86 19.59 -10.65
CA ARG A 188 -16.49 18.74 -11.79
C ARG A 188 -15.34 19.41 -12.55
N ASP A 189 -14.12 19.05 -12.23
CA ASP A 189 -12.94 19.53 -12.90
C ASP A 189 -12.31 18.47 -13.79
N LYS A 190 -11.84 18.86 -14.98
CA LYS A 190 -11.16 17.96 -15.92
C LYS A 190 -9.65 17.85 -15.64
N GLU A 191 -9.10 18.80 -14.90
CA GLU A 191 -7.67 18.86 -14.60
C GLU A 191 -7.27 17.93 -13.43
N ILE A 192 -8.25 17.53 -12.62
CA ILE A 192 -8.07 16.69 -11.43
C ILE A 192 -8.09 15.18 -11.76
N GLY A 193 -8.36 14.79 -12.99
CA GLY A 193 -8.49 13.39 -13.39
C GLY A 193 -7.14 12.66 -13.35
N MET A 194 -7.03 11.61 -12.52
CA MET A 194 -5.90 10.68 -12.59
C MET A 194 -5.90 9.99 -13.96
N LYS A 195 -4.78 10.08 -14.68
CA LYS A 195 -4.61 9.38 -15.95
C LYS A 195 -4.33 7.91 -15.67
N SER A 196 -5.17 7.01 -16.15
CA SER A 196 -4.83 5.60 -16.15
C SER A 196 -3.86 5.30 -17.30
N ARG A 197 -2.76 4.65 -17.01
CA ARG A 197 -1.81 4.11 -18.00
C ARG A 197 -1.90 2.58 -18.02
N HIS A 198 -0.92 1.91 -18.59
CA HIS A 198 -0.89 0.48 -18.82
C HIS A 198 -1.59 -0.32 -17.70
N LEU A 199 -2.61 -1.10 -18.04
CA LEU A 199 -3.49 -1.82 -17.11
C LEU A 199 -4.27 -0.91 -16.11
N GLY A 200 -4.32 0.40 -16.34
CA GLY A 200 -5.01 1.35 -15.45
C GLY A 200 -4.20 1.82 -14.24
N LEU A 201 -2.91 1.47 -14.16
CA LEU A 201 -2.09 1.64 -12.95
C LEU A 201 -0.91 2.59 -13.21
N VAL A 202 -0.73 3.60 -12.34
CA VAL A 202 0.38 4.56 -12.33
C VAL A 202 0.93 4.65 -10.92
N MET A 203 2.23 4.40 -10.75
CA MET A 203 2.89 4.46 -9.45
C MET A 203 3.19 5.89 -9.01
N GLY A 204 3.17 6.14 -7.70
CA GLY A 204 3.39 7.47 -7.12
C GLY A 204 4.73 8.13 -7.47
N PHE A 205 5.76 7.34 -7.83
CA PHE A 205 7.04 7.87 -8.28
C PHE A 205 7.03 8.38 -9.74
N GLU A 206 6.03 8.05 -10.53
CA GLU A 206 5.89 8.52 -11.92
C GLU A 206 5.41 9.99 -12.03
N LYS A 207 5.15 10.66 -10.91
CA LYS A 207 4.81 12.10 -10.77
C LYS A 207 3.70 12.60 -11.71
N ASP A 208 2.60 11.84 -11.81
CA ASP A 208 1.43 12.26 -12.62
C ASP A 208 0.53 13.30 -11.90
N HIS A 209 0.85 13.66 -10.65
CA HIS A 209 0.08 14.65 -9.87
C HIS A 209 0.95 15.75 -9.30
N ASP A 210 0.46 16.98 -9.35
CA ASP A 210 0.99 18.11 -8.60
C ASP A 210 0.36 18.13 -7.19
N PRO A 211 1.12 17.77 -6.13
CA PRO A 211 0.60 17.82 -4.77
C PRO A 211 0.15 19.22 -4.35
N GLY A 212 0.77 20.28 -4.89
CA GLY A 212 0.40 21.67 -4.63
C GLY A 212 -0.98 22.01 -5.20
N LEU A 213 -1.27 21.54 -6.41
CA LEU A 213 -2.58 21.69 -7.02
C LEU A 213 -3.66 20.93 -6.21
N LEU A 214 -3.41 19.68 -5.85
CA LEU A 214 -4.34 18.88 -5.04
C LEU A 214 -4.59 19.55 -3.67
N ALA A 215 -3.55 20.02 -3.00
CA ALA A 215 -3.67 20.74 -1.74
C ALA A 215 -4.54 22.00 -1.88
N SER A 216 -4.28 22.83 -2.90
CA SER A 216 -5.02 24.08 -3.13
C SER A 216 -6.51 23.84 -3.39
N ILE A 217 -6.85 22.76 -4.08
CA ILE A 217 -8.23 22.36 -4.34
C ILE A 217 -8.94 21.98 -3.05
N LEU A 218 -8.32 21.14 -2.23
CA LEU A 218 -8.93 20.69 -0.96
C LEU A 218 -9.02 21.84 0.05
N GLU A 219 -8.05 22.74 0.11
CA GLU A 219 -8.12 23.96 0.95
C GLU A 219 -9.26 24.90 0.54
N ARG A 220 -9.57 24.98 -0.76
CA ARG A 220 -10.66 25.81 -1.28
C ARG A 220 -12.03 25.17 -1.08
N ASP A 221 -12.14 23.84 -1.31
CA ASP A 221 -13.41 23.13 -1.52
C ASP A 221 -13.79 22.21 -0.35
N ALA A 222 -12.97 22.12 0.72
CA ALA A 222 -13.24 21.32 1.91
C ALA A 222 -12.92 22.09 3.22
N ASP A 223 -13.65 21.77 4.28
CA ASP A 223 -13.41 22.28 5.62
C ASP A 223 -12.44 21.37 6.38
N ILE A 224 -11.14 21.58 6.15
CA ILE A 224 -10.07 20.77 6.73
C ILE A 224 -10.02 20.91 8.26
N ASP A 225 -10.35 22.10 8.80
CA ASP A 225 -10.35 22.35 10.24
C ASP A 225 -11.48 21.57 10.93
N ALA A 226 -12.65 21.51 10.29
CA ALA A 226 -13.74 20.66 10.77
C ALA A 226 -13.39 19.18 10.68
N ILE A 227 -12.69 18.72 9.63
CA ILE A 227 -12.20 17.34 9.52
C ILE A 227 -11.22 17.01 10.66
N LEU A 228 -10.26 17.87 10.96
CA LEU A 228 -9.31 17.70 12.07
C LEU A 228 -9.99 17.72 13.45
N SER A 229 -11.17 18.32 13.55
CA SER A 229 -11.96 18.45 14.77
C SER A 229 -12.95 17.30 14.99
N LEU A 230 -13.01 16.33 14.07
CA LEU A 230 -13.90 15.17 14.20
C LEU A 230 -13.69 14.41 15.51
N PRO A 231 -14.77 13.91 16.15
CA PRO A 231 -14.67 13.03 17.31
C PRO A 231 -14.14 11.65 16.87
N GLY A 232 -12.91 11.36 17.13
CA GLY A 232 -12.23 10.13 16.68
C GLY A 232 -10.73 10.28 16.88
N ARG A 233 -10.35 10.70 18.07
CA ARG A 233 -8.94 10.75 18.42
C ARG A 233 -8.47 9.37 18.84
N VAL A 234 -7.48 8.87 18.15
CA VAL A 234 -6.82 7.61 18.46
C VAL A 234 -5.63 7.85 19.38
N ARG A 235 -5.52 6.99 20.36
CA ARG A 235 -4.38 7.00 21.28
C ARG A 235 -3.66 5.69 21.14
N PRO A 236 -2.34 5.70 20.87
CA PRO A 236 -1.56 4.47 20.97
C PRO A 236 -1.84 3.85 22.34
N PRO A 237 -2.02 2.52 22.44
CA PRO A 237 -2.14 1.88 23.74
C PRO A 237 -0.91 2.26 24.56
N ALA A 238 -1.12 2.67 25.82
CA ALA A 238 -0.03 2.95 26.74
C ALA A 238 0.87 1.71 26.73
N MET A 239 2.14 1.88 26.39
CA MET A 239 3.15 0.82 26.41
C MET A 239 3.22 0.25 27.83
N ALA A 240 2.30 -0.68 28.15
CA ALA A 240 2.36 -1.48 29.36
C ALA A 240 3.54 -2.44 29.21
N GLY A 241 4.71 -2.00 29.69
CA GLY A 241 5.90 -2.83 29.86
C GLY A 241 6.33 -3.57 28.60
N SER A 242 7.40 -3.09 27.98
CA SER A 242 8.24 -3.74 26.97
C SER A 242 7.55 -4.20 25.64
N ALA A 243 8.22 -3.93 24.54
CA ALA A 243 7.97 -4.48 23.20
C ALA A 243 7.87 -6.03 23.21
N GLU A 244 8.36 -6.68 24.23
CA GLU A 244 8.40 -8.12 24.42
C GLU A 244 7.02 -8.80 24.55
N GLN A 245 5.98 -8.12 25.02
CA GLN A 245 4.66 -8.74 25.19
C GLN A 245 3.84 -8.81 23.89
N TYR A 246 4.12 -7.94 22.91
CA TYR A 246 3.55 -8.06 21.57
C TYR A 246 4.29 -9.10 20.71
N ASP A 247 5.56 -9.40 21.04
CA ASP A 247 6.37 -10.43 20.37
C ASP A 247 5.93 -11.86 20.70
N ALA A 248 5.35 -12.13 21.86
CA ALA A 248 5.02 -13.49 22.29
C ALA A 248 3.90 -14.16 21.46
N ALA A 249 2.99 -13.38 20.86
CA ALA A 249 1.96 -13.92 19.96
C ALA A 249 2.47 -14.06 18.51
N ALA A 250 3.41 -13.21 18.10
CA ALA A 250 4.06 -13.26 16.78
C ALA A 250 5.11 -14.38 16.68
N THR A 251 5.74 -14.76 17.80
CA THR A 251 6.80 -15.78 17.86
C THR A 251 6.31 -17.19 17.50
N SER A 252 5.00 -17.43 17.44
CA SER A 252 4.45 -18.70 16.94
C SER A 252 4.42 -18.80 15.41
N THR A 253 4.60 -17.70 14.67
CA THR A 253 4.41 -17.67 13.22
C THR A 253 5.72 -17.55 12.42
N VAL A 254 6.83 -17.10 13.02
CA VAL A 254 8.10 -16.90 12.30
C VAL A 254 9.26 -17.56 13.05
N ARG A 255 9.22 -18.89 13.13
CA ARG A 255 10.36 -19.70 13.58
C ARG A 255 10.89 -20.56 12.44
N ALA A 256 11.24 -19.94 11.33
CA ALA A 256 11.96 -20.63 10.25
C ALA A 256 12.47 -19.64 9.20
N VAL A 257 13.62 -19.05 9.40
CA VAL A 257 14.44 -18.60 8.28
C VAL A 257 15.67 -19.50 8.24
N SER A 258 15.49 -20.68 7.68
CA SER A 258 16.57 -21.49 7.16
C SER A 258 16.00 -22.35 6.02
N THR A 259 16.47 -22.07 4.82
CA THR A 259 16.33 -22.83 3.57
C THR A 259 15.03 -22.66 2.78
N VAL A 260 15.03 -21.83 1.72
CA VAL A 260 13.98 -21.73 0.69
C VAL A 260 14.43 -22.29 -0.64
N ARG A 261 13.62 -23.12 -1.28
CA ARG A 261 13.62 -23.37 -2.72
C ARG A 261 12.40 -22.68 -3.35
N ALA A 262 12.63 -21.96 -4.41
CA ALA A 262 11.71 -21.00 -5.02
C ALA A 262 10.70 -21.59 -6.02
N VAL A 263 9.59 -20.88 -6.27
CA VAL A 263 8.69 -21.00 -7.46
C VAL A 263 7.91 -19.69 -7.66
N SER A 264 7.84 -19.03 -8.65
CA SER A 264 7.93 -18.48 -10.00
C SER A 264 6.96 -17.29 -10.24
N THR A 265 6.78 -16.50 -11.21
CA THR A 265 7.13 -16.06 -12.53
C THR A 265 6.50 -14.70 -12.95
N VAL A 266 6.80 -13.87 -13.89
CA VAL A 266 6.95 -13.48 -15.27
C VAL A 266 6.60 -12.02 -15.70
N ARG A 267 6.73 -11.40 -16.79
CA ARG A 267 7.31 -10.43 -17.65
C ARG A 267 6.41 -9.27 -18.27
N ALA A 268 6.73 -8.12 -18.88
CA ALA A 268 7.64 -7.38 -19.68
C ALA A 268 7.39 -5.87 -20.01
N ALA A 269 8.37 -5.06 -20.38
CA ALA A 269 8.69 -3.86 -21.21
C ALA A 269 8.04 -2.47 -20.94
N SER A 270 8.56 -1.30 -21.21
CA SER A 270 9.83 -0.55 -21.18
C SER A 270 9.58 0.97 -21.26
N THR A 271 10.40 1.86 -20.77
CA THR A 271 11.10 3.01 -21.38
C THR A 271 11.80 3.96 -20.39
N GLY A 272 12.97 4.39 -20.71
CA GLY A 272 14.08 4.93 -19.97
C GLY A 272 14.02 6.32 -19.30
N ARG A 273 12.92 6.82 -18.75
CA ARG A 273 12.90 8.08 -17.98
C ARG A 273 12.60 7.93 -16.48
N ALA A 274 12.15 6.77 -16.05
CA ALA A 274 11.77 6.52 -14.66
C ALA A 274 12.95 6.13 -13.74
N ALA A 275 14.06 5.60 -14.27
CA ALA A 275 15.22 5.12 -13.49
C ALA A 275 15.80 6.16 -12.53
N SER A 276 15.96 7.42 -12.98
CA SER A 276 16.50 8.48 -12.13
C SER A 276 15.53 8.91 -11.01
N ALA A 277 14.22 8.80 -11.24
CA ALA A 277 13.20 9.17 -10.28
C ALA A 277 13.07 8.15 -9.14
N VAL A 278 13.18 6.84 -9.46
CA VAL A 278 13.17 5.78 -8.44
C VAL A 278 14.41 5.84 -7.57
N ARG A 279 15.59 6.10 -8.16
CA ARG A 279 16.83 6.28 -7.41
C ARG A 279 16.75 7.48 -6.47
N ALA A 280 16.24 8.63 -6.94
CA ALA A 280 16.02 9.80 -6.10
C ALA A 280 14.98 9.53 -4.99
N ALA A 281 13.88 8.86 -5.30
CA ALA A 281 12.87 8.49 -4.31
C ALA A 281 13.39 7.47 -3.27
N ASN A 282 14.19 6.49 -3.70
CA ASN A 282 14.79 5.51 -2.78
C ASN A 282 15.83 6.16 -1.87
N THR A 283 16.68 7.06 -2.38
CA THR A 283 17.63 7.83 -1.57
C THR A 283 16.89 8.77 -0.62
N GLU A 284 15.87 9.47 -1.10
CA GLU A 284 15.08 10.39 -0.28
C GLU A 284 14.23 9.69 0.79
N ILE A 285 13.72 8.48 0.51
CA ILE A 285 13.04 7.65 1.52
C ILE A 285 14.03 7.10 2.54
N ALA A 286 15.21 6.66 2.11
CA ALA A 286 16.27 6.19 3.00
C ALA A 286 16.81 7.32 3.91
N GLU A 287 16.99 8.54 3.36
CA GLU A 287 17.44 9.71 4.10
C GLU A 287 16.34 10.27 5.03
N LYS A 288 15.07 10.28 4.59
CA LYS A 288 13.93 10.79 5.38
C LYS A 288 13.40 9.80 6.40
N ALA A 289 13.61 8.50 6.22
CA ALA A 289 13.30 7.48 7.23
C ALA A 289 14.16 7.60 8.49
N GLY A 290 14.93 8.70 8.57
CA GLY A 290 15.74 9.05 9.72
C GLY A 290 16.67 7.91 10.08
N GLY A 291 17.75 7.77 9.32
CA GLY A 291 18.85 6.88 9.68
C GLY A 291 19.34 7.19 11.07
N SER A 292 18.57 6.81 12.08
CA SER A 292 19.11 6.62 13.41
C SER A 292 20.09 5.49 13.24
N GLY A 293 21.37 5.83 13.23
CA GLY A 293 22.48 4.87 13.14
C GLY A 293 22.37 3.83 14.24
N ARG A 294 21.46 2.87 14.02
CA ARG A 294 21.36 1.68 14.84
C ARG A 294 22.59 0.87 14.49
N ALA A 295 23.51 0.78 15.42
CA ALA A 295 24.70 -0.05 15.28
C ALA A 295 24.26 -1.43 14.80
N VAL A 296 24.76 -1.85 13.63
CA VAL A 296 24.52 -3.19 13.06
C VAL A 296 24.90 -4.19 14.16
N LYS A 297 23.93 -5.01 14.58
CA LYS A 297 24.21 -6.08 15.53
C LYS A 297 25.14 -7.07 14.83
N GLU A 298 26.28 -7.33 15.41
CA GLU A 298 27.19 -8.38 14.95
C GLU A 298 26.40 -9.70 14.82
N GLY A 299 26.30 -10.25 13.59
CA GLY A 299 25.52 -11.46 13.28
C GLY A 299 24.11 -11.22 12.69
N ALA A 300 23.72 -10.00 12.32
CA ALA A 300 22.47 -9.76 11.60
C ALA A 300 22.49 -10.45 10.22
N VAL A 301 21.37 -11.11 9.87
CA VAL A 301 21.19 -11.68 8.53
C VAL A 301 20.91 -10.55 7.55
N ARG A 302 21.73 -10.43 6.50
CA ARG A 302 21.53 -9.45 5.44
C ARG A 302 20.61 -10.04 4.37
N ILE A 303 19.53 -9.33 4.04
CA ILE A 303 18.54 -9.74 3.02
C ILE A 303 18.56 -8.70 1.89
N GLY A 304 18.90 -9.15 0.68
CA GLY A 304 18.80 -8.34 -0.53
C GLY A 304 17.33 -8.19 -0.94
N VAL A 305 16.84 -6.95 -1.01
CA VAL A 305 15.48 -6.63 -1.46
C VAL A 305 15.56 -5.99 -2.84
N ALA A 306 15.03 -6.69 -3.84
CA ALA A 306 14.95 -6.19 -5.22
C ALA A 306 14.00 -4.98 -5.27
N ARG A 307 14.51 -3.81 -5.65
CA ARG A 307 13.69 -2.60 -5.65
C ARG A 307 14.06 -1.63 -6.77
N ASP A 308 13.28 -1.68 -7.84
CA ASP A 308 13.35 -0.79 -8.98
C ASP A 308 11.98 -0.69 -9.65
N GLN A 309 11.94 -0.25 -10.91
CA GLN A 309 10.72 -0.13 -11.69
C GLN A 309 10.08 -1.47 -12.05
N ALA A 310 10.88 -2.53 -12.15
CA ALA A 310 10.40 -3.88 -12.41
C ALA A 310 9.86 -4.56 -11.14
N PHE A 311 10.40 -4.21 -9.97
CA PHE A 311 10.06 -4.81 -8.67
C PHE A 311 9.73 -3.73 -7.64
N CYS A 312 8.49 -3.29 -7.60
CA CYS A 312 8.03 -2.16 -6.77
C CYS A 312 6.84 -2.49 -5.85
N PHE A 313 6.29 -3.71 -5.92
CA PHE A 313 5.16 -4.11 -5.10
C PHE A 313 5.61 -4.84 -3.85
N TYR A 314 5.59 -4.13 -2.74
CA TYR A 314 5.91 -4.65 -1.41
C TYR A 314 4.88 -4.14 -0.41
N TYR A 315 4.40 -5.01 0.47
CA TYR A 315 3.78 -4.56 1.69
C TYR A 315 4.87 -4.06 2.63
N HIS A 316 4.77 -2.80 3.02
CA HIS A 316 5.80 -2.20 3.87
C HIS A 316 5.89 -2.89 5.23
N GLU A 317 4.78 -3.43 5.72
CA GLU A 317 4.72 -4.23 6.94
C GLU A 317 5.63 -5.46 6.89
N ASN A 318 5.73 -6.14 5.73
CA ASN A 318 6.60 -7.29 5.57
C ASN A 318 8.07 -6.90 5.73
N LEU A 319 8.46 -5.77 5.17
CA LEU A 319 9.82 -5.23 5.30
C LEU A 319 10.12 -4.82 6.75
N LEU A 320 9.20 -4.10 7.39
CA LEU A 320 9.33 -3.75 8.80
C LEU A 320 9.41 -4.97 9.72
N GLU A 321 8.67 -6.03 9.41
CA GLU A 321 8.70 -7.25 10.21
C GLU A 321 10.04 -7.98 10.08
N LEU A 322 10.62 -8.05 8.89
CA LEU A 322 11.98 -8.58 8.69
C LEU A 322 13.01 -7.80 9.52
N GLU A 323 12.94 -6.47 9.53
CA GLU A 323 13.81 -5.63 10.36
C GLU A 323 13.58 -5.84 11.86
N ARG A 324 12.33 -6.00 12.31
CA ARG A 324 12.00 -6.32 13.71
C ARG A 324 12.59 -7.66 14.15
N GLN A 325 12.60 -8.64 13.24
CA GLN A 325 13.23 -9.95 13.46
C GLN A 325 14.78 -9.88 13.42
N GLY A 326 15.35 -8.73 13.17
CA GLY A 326 16.79 -8.47 13.21
C GLY A 326 17.48 -8.59 11.86
N ALA A 327 16.77 -8.62 10.75
CA ALA A 327 17.37 -8.56 9.43
C ALA A 327 17.90 -7.14 9.11
N GLU A 328 19.00 -7.08 8.36
CA GLU A 328 19.46 -5.89 7.65
C GLU A 328 18.96 -5.96 6.21
N LEU A 329 18.11 -5.02 5.78
CA LEU A 329 17.62 -4.97 4.41
C LEU A 329 18.57 -4.18 3.50
N VAL A 330 19.05 -4.84 2.44
CA VAL A 330 19.96 -4.26 1.44
C VAL A 330 19.19 -4.11 0.13
N TYR A 331 18.78 -2.90 -0.20
CA TYR A 331 18.04 -2.63 -1.45
C TYR A 331 18.98 -2.58 -2.65
N PHE A 332 18.58 -3.23 -3.76
CA PHE A 332 19.32 -3.21 -5.01
C PHE A 332 18.36 -3.23 -6.22
N SER A 333 18.82 -2.73 -7.36
CA SER A 333 18.08 -2.80 -8.63
C SER A 333 18.52 -4.02 -9.44
N PRO A 334 17.69 -5.04 -9.61
CA PRO A 334 17.98 -6.11 -10.56
C PRO A 334 18.25 -5.65 -11.99
N LEU A 335 17.73 -4.49 -12.40
CA LEU A 335 17.97 -3.93 -13.74
C LEU A 335 19.37 -3.31 -13.90
N GLU A 336 19.91 -2.68 -12.86
CA GLU A 336 21.11 -1.84 -12.97
C GLU A 336 22.29 -2.35 -12.12
N ASP A 337 22.01 -2.94 -10.96
CA ASP A 337 23.04 -3.30 -9.99
C ASP A 337 23.50 -4.76 -10.17
N GLN A 338 24.63 -5.07 -9.56
CA GLN A 338 25.04 -6.44 -9.27
C GLN A 338 24.36 -6.93 -8.00
N LEU A 339 24.32 -8.25 -7.81
CA LEU A 339 23.84 -8.84 -6.57
C LEU A 339 24.70 -8.38 -5.38
N PRO A 340 24.14 -7.74 -4.35
CA PRO A 340 24.90 -7.37 -3.18
C PRO A 340 25.34 -8.60 -2.36
N ASP A 341 26.34 -8.43 -1.50
CA ASP A 341 26.75 -9.45 -0.54
C ASP A 341 25.69 -9.61 0.55
N VAL A 342 24.87 -10.66 0.45
CA VAL A 342 23.72 -10.93 1.31
C VAL A 342 23.53 -12.43 1.56
N GLY A 343 22.87 -12.78 2.66
CA GLY A 343 22.57 -14.16 3.03
C GLY A 343 21.21 -14.69 2.53
N GLY A 344 20.42 -13.86 1.87
CA GLY A 344 19.13 -14.24 1.29
C GLY A 344 18.55 -13.13 0.41
N LEU A 345 17.55 -13.47 -0.41
CA LEU A 345 16.89 -12.54 -1.33
C LEU A 345 15.39 -12.49 -1.14
N TYR A 346 14.81 -11.30 -1.21
CA TYR A 346 13.38 -11.04 -1.35
C TYR A 346 13.12 -10.25 -2.63
N ILE A 347 12.46 -10.88 -3.61
CA ILE A 347 12.09 -10.28 -4.88
C ILE A 347 10.56 -10.18 -4.92
N GLY A 348 10.04 -8.98 -4.70
CA GLY A 348 8.60 -8.72 -4.68
C GLY A 348 7.94 -8.66 -6.04
N GLY A 349 6.68 -8.26 -6.06
CA GLY A 349 5.94 -8.03 -7.28
C GLY A 349 6.32 -6.73 -7.99
N GLY A 350 5.66 -6.46 -9.10
CA GLY A 350 5.88 -5.28 -9.92
C GLY A 350 5.46 -5.50 -11.36
N TYR A 351 6.21 -4.87 -12.26
CA TYR A 351 6.00 -4.94 -13.71
C TYR A 351 7.24 -5.49 -14.46
N PRO A 352 7.77 -6.68 -14.13
CA PRO A 352 8.90 -7.24 -14.87
C PRO A 352 8.55 -7.42 -16.35
N GLU A 353 7.25 -7.56 -16.66
CA GLU A 353 6.76 -7.55 -18.02
C GLU A 353 7.00 -6.21 -18.73
N LEU A 354 7.26 -5.12 -18.15
CA LEU A 354 7.66 -3.86 -18.78
C LEU A 354 9.19 -3.68 -18.94
N TYR A 355 10.03 -4.62 -18.50
CA TYR A 355 11.48 -4.46 -18.46
C TYR A 355 12.26 -5.71 -18.83
N ALA A 356 11.69 -6.52 -19.56
CA ALA A 356 12.17 -7.86 -19.70
C ALA A 356 13.35 -8.05 -20.62
N SER A 357 13.42 -7.26 -21.66
CA SER A 357 14.61 -7.20 -22.49
C SER A 357 15.83 -6.69 -21.71
N GLU A 358 15.57 -5.82 -20.73
CA GLU A 358 16.58 -5.31 -19.81
C GLU A 358 16.95 -6.38 -18.77
N LEU A 359 15.96 -6.99 -18.13
CA LEU A 359 16.16 -8.07 -17.16
C LEU A 359 16.88 -9.29 -17.74
N GLU A 360 16.60 -9.65 -19.02
CA GLU A 360 17.32 -10.72 -19.70
C GLU A 360 18.83 -10.47 -19.75
N ARG A 361 19.25 -9.21 -19.87
CA ARG A 361 20.65 -8.77 -20.01
C ARG A 361 21.25 -8.22 -18.72
N ALA A 362 20.45 -8.10 -17.69
CA ALA A 362 20.87 -7.49 -16.44
C ALA A 362 22.00 -8.26 -15.74
N PRO A 363 22.96 -7.56 -15.11
CA PRO A 363 24.12 -8.20 -14.49
C PRO A 363 23.73 -9.10 -13.30
N ALA A 364 22.72 -8.70 -12.52
CA ALA A 364 22.24 -9.48 -11.37
C ALA A 364 21.67 -10.85 -11.75
N LYS A 365 21.12 -11.02 -12.97
CA LYS A 365 20.46 -12.25 -13.40
C LYS A 365 21.30 -13.50 -13.22
N ARG A 366 22.54 -13.47 -13.73
CA ARG A 366 23.46 -14.61 -13.63
C ARG A 366 23.87 -14.87 -12.19
N GLN A 367 24.14 -13.81 -11.43
CA GLN A 367 24.55 -13.91 -10.03
C GLN A 367 23.43 -14.46 -9.13
N ILE A 368 22.17 -14.10 -9.41
CA ILE A 368 21.00 -14.68 -8.70
C ILE A 368 20.87 -16.18 -9.02
N LYS A 369 21.14 -16.59 -10.28
CA LYS A 369 21.15 -18.00 -10.63
C LYS A 369 22.25 -18.77 -9.90
N GLU A 370 23.47 -18.26 -9.95
CA GLU A 370 24.63 -18.84 -9.22
C GLU A 370 24.32 -18.94 -7.72
N ALA A 371 23.79 -17.87 -7.10
CA ALA A 371 23.37 -17.87 -5.70
C ALA A 371 22.28 -18.91 -5.38
N SER A 372 21.34 -19.12 -6.30
CA SER A 372 20.31 -20.17 -6.18
C SER A 372 20.89 -21.58 -6.27
N GLU A 373 21.91 -21.79 -7.13
CA GLU A 373 22.64 -23.05 -7.25
C GLU A 373 23.51 -23.33 -6.00
N ASP A 374 24.00 -22.27 -5.35
CA ASP A 374 24.71 -22.30 -4.06
C ASP A 374 23.76 -22.39 -2.84
N GLU A 375 22.47 -22.73 -3.07
CA GLU A 375 21.45 -22.90 -2.04
C GLU A 375 21.12 -21.64 -1.21
N MET A 376 21.42 -20.44 -1.70
CA MET A 376 20.99 -19.19 -1.03
C MET A 376 19.45 -19.16 -0.91
N PRO A 377 18.89 -18.83 0.26
CA PRO A 377 17.45 -18.60 0.40
C PRO A 377 16.95 -17.46 -0.47
N ILE A 378 16.00 -17.74 -1.37
CA ILE A 378 15.39 -16.75 -2.26
C ILE A 378 13.88 -16.85 -2.15
N TYR A 379 13.21 -15.74 -1.85
CA TYR A 379 11.77 -15.60 -1.84
C TYR A 379 11.30 -14.69 -2.97
N GLY A 380 10.37 -15.16 -3.80
CA GLY A 380 9.81 -14.41 -4.92
C GLY A 380 8.28 -14.36 -4.90
N GLU A 381 7.71 -13.18 -4.99
CA GLU A 381 6.26 -12.96 -5.09
C GLU A 381 5.90 -12.40 -6.46
N CYS A 382 4.81 -12.87 -7.09
CA CYS A 382 4.23 -12.31 -8.31
C CYS A 382 5.33 -12.07 -9.40
N GLY A 383 5.71 -10.83 -9.68
CA GLY A 383 6.79 -10.48 -10.60
C GLY A 383 8.15 -11.10 -10.25
N GLY A 384 8.46 -11.25 -8.95
CA GLY A 384 9.67 -11.92 -8.49
C GLY A 384 9.69 -13.41 -8.84
N LEU A 385 8.55 -14.08 -8.63
CA LEU A 385 8.31 -15.45 -9.06
C LEU A 385 8.56 -15.57 -10.58
N MET A 386 8.11 -14.60 -11.34
CA MET A 386 8.28 -14.45 -12.76
C MET A 386 9.73 -14.35 -13.20
N TYR A 387 10.52 -13.56 -12.53
CA TYR A 387 11.92 -13.34 -12.84
C TYR A 387 12.79 -14.57 -12.51
N LEU A 388 12.40 -15.35 -11.49
CA LEU A 388 13.09 -16.56 -11.08
C LEU A 388 12.88 -17.74 -12.05
N GLY A 389 11.85 -17.72 -12.90
CA GLY A 389 11.53 -18.72 -13.91
C GLY A 389 12.58 -18.87 -15.01
N GLU A 390 12.40 -19.84 -15.91
CA GLU A 390 13.28 -20.08 -17.07
C GLU A 390 13.06 -19.03 -18.15
N SER A 391 11.81 -18.83 -18.53
CA SER A 391 11.45 -17.93 -19.62
C SER A 391 10.11 -17.25 -19.41
N LEU A 392 9.89 -16.31 -20.29
CA LEU A 392 8.75 -15.44 -20.35
C LEU A 392 8.29 -15.21 -21.76
N GLU A 393 7.05 -15.47 -21.95
CA GLU A 393 6.38 -15.33 -23.20
C GLU A 393 5.39 -14.17 -23.16
N SER A 394 5.51 -13.24 -24.08
CA SER A 394 4.63 -12.08 -24.23
C SER A 394 4.45 -11.70 -25.69
N GLU A 395 3.59 -10.75 -25.99
CA GLU A 395 3.48 -10.19 -27.34
C GLU A 395 4.79 -9.54 -27.85
N ALA A 396 5.65 -9.10 -26.94
CA ALA A 396 6.96 -8.52 -27.27
C ALA A 396 8.03 -9.57 -27.60
N GLY A 397 7.77 -10.85 -27.35
CA GLY A 397 8.68 -11.96 -27.60
C GLY A 397 8.88 -12.89 -26.42
N SER A 398 9.81 -13.83 -26.58
CA SER A 398 10.31 -14.77 -25.57
C SER A 398 11.63 -14.25 -25.02
N PHE A 399 11.78 -14.31 -23.69
CA PHE A 399 12.97 -13.76 -23.05
C PHE A 399 13.40 -14.66 -21.88
N ARG A 400 14.66 -14.99 -21.80
CA ARG A 400 15.21 -15.84 -20.74
C ARG A 400 15.31 -15.07 -19.42
N MET A 401 14.75 -15.66 -18.37
CA MET A 401 14.83 -15.14 -17.01
C MET A 401 15.96 -15.81 -16.23
N VAL A 402 15.93 -15.76 -14.90
CA VAL A 402 17.00 -16.31 -14.05
C VAL A 402 17.20 -17.80 -14.28
N GLY A 403 16.13 -18.57 -14.48
CA GLY A 403 16.18 -20.02 -14.65
C GLY A 403 16.55 -20.75 -13.36
N ALA A 404 16.21 -20.21 -12.21
CA ALA A 404 16.32 -20.89 -10.94
C ALA A 404 15.18 -21.89 -10.72
N LEU A 405 14.11 -21.78 -11.50
CA LEU A 405 12.90 -22.57 -11.40
C LEU A 405 12.49 -23.09 -12.76
N PRO A 406 12.04 -24.37 -12.86
CA PRO A 406 11.58 -24.96 -14.12
C PRO A 406 10.16 -24.47 -14.44
N VAL A 407 10.02 -23.17 -14.68
CA VAL A 407 8.72 -22.53 -14.91
C VAL A 407 8.81 -21.56 -16.06
N THR A 408 7.97 -21.78 -17.06
CA THR A 408 7.70 -20.82 -18.13
C THR A 408 6.41 -20.08 -17.84
N THR A 409 6.40 -18.79 -18.10
CA THR A 409 5.19 -18.02 -17.93
C THR A 409 4.77 -17.27 -19.17
N PHE A 410 3.47 -17.08 -19.28
CA PHE A 410 2.80 -16.50 -20.42
C PHE A 410 1.96 -15.32 -19.98
N MET A 411 2.16 -14.16 -20.61
CA MET A 411 1.30 -13.00 -20.41
C MET A 411 -0.01 -13.16 -21.15
N GLU A 412 -1.10 -12.85 -20.47
CA GLU A 412 -2.46 -12.91 -21.01
C GLU A 412 -3.05 -11.51 -21.15
N LYS A 413 -3.95 -11.33 -22.13
CA LYS A 413 -4.65 -10.04 -22.33
C LYS A 413 -5.76 -9.79 -21.34
N ARG A 414 -6.22 -10.82 -20.67
CA ARG A 414 -7.29 -10.76 -19.67
C ARG A 414 -6.73 -10.99 -18.28
N LEU A 415 -7.41 -10.42 -17.32
CA LEU A 415 -7.15 -10.70 -15.91
C LEU A 415 -7.37 -12.19 -15.64
N MET A 416 -6.37 -12.86 -15.08
CA MET A 416 -6.40 -14.30 -14.83
C MET A 416 -6.84 -14.61 -13.41
N ALA A 417 -6.39 -13.82 -12.44
CA ALA A 417 -6.83 -13.92 -11.07
C ALA A 417 -6.95 -12.53 -10.41
N LEU A 418 -7.95 -12.41 -9.56
CA LEU A 418 -8.16 -11.26 -8.67
C LEU A 418 -8.96 -11.75 -7.46
N GLY A 419 -8.37 -11.69 -6.29
CA GLY A 419 -9.10 -12.00 -5.06
C GLY A 419 -8.20 -12.44 -3.91
N TYR A 420 -8.83 -12.66 -2.78
CA TYR A 420 -8.16 -13.24 -1.63
C TYR A 420 -7.99 -14.76 -1.79
N VAL A 421 -6.87 -15.26 -1.30
CA VAL A 421 -6.53 -16.69 -1.36
C VAL A 421 -6.04 -17.17 0.00
N GLU A 422 -6.25 -18.45 0.26
CA GLU A 422 -5.63 -19.18 1.37
C GLU A 422 -4.84 -20.35 0.77
N ALA A 423 -3.51 -20.30 0.89
CA ALA A 423 -2.59 -21.28 0.37
C ALA A 423 -2.19 -22.27 1.47
N GLU A 424 -2.44 -23.56 1.27
CA GLU A 424 -2.01 -24.62 2.17
C GLU A 424 -0.67 -25.20 1.72
N PHE A 425 0.28 -25.36 2.65
CA PHE A 425 1.58 -25.93 2.36
C PHE A 425 1.52 -27.48 2.39
N SER A 426 1.67 -28.08 1.22
CA SER A 426 1.72 -29.54 1.06
C SER A 426 3.11 -30.15 1.27
N GLY A 427 4.15 -29.32 1.30
CA GLY A 427 5.55 -29.72 1.47
C GLY A 427 6.29 -28.82 2.47
N SER A 428 7.37 -29.35 3.06
CA SER A 428 8.24 -28.55 3.93
C SER A 428 8.90 -27.43 3.12
N ASN A 429 8.81 -26.23 3.61
CA ASN A 429 9.42 -25.04 3.01
C ASN A 429 9.76 -24.04 4.13
N PRO A 430 10.52 -22.99 3.84
CA PRO A 430 11.02 -22.08 4.88
C PRO A 430 9.99 -21.08 5.42
N LEU A 431 8.84 -20.94 4.76
CA LEU A 431 7.80 -20.03 5.21
C LEU A 431 6.88 -20.67 6.24
N ALA A 432 6.62 -21.98 6.09
CA ALA A 432 5.72 -22.68 6.99
C ALA A 432 5.91 -24.20 6.97
N ASP A 433 5.49 -24.86 8.06
CA ASP A 433 5.39 -26.32 8.17
C ASP A 433 4.25 -26.87 7.30
N VAL A 434 4.35 -28.16 6.94
CA VAL A 434 3.29 -28.89 6.22
C VAL A 434 1.95 -28.79 6.95
N GLY A 435 0.88 -28.54 6.22
CA GLY A 435 -0.48 -28.37 6.73
C GLY A 435 -0.78 -27.01 7.34
N ARG A 436 0.18 -26.06 7.32
CA ARG A 436 -0.08 -24.66 7.59
C ARG A 436 -0.68 -23.98 6.37
N SER A 437 -1.52 -22.98 6.59
CA SER A 437 -2.01 -22.08 5.53
C SER A 437 -1.53 -20.64 5.73
N LEU A 438 -1.36 -19.94 4.63
CA LEU A 438 -1.15 -18.49 4.59
C LEU A 438 -2.27 -17.84 3.80
N ARG A 439 -2.71 -16.66 4.25
CA ARG A 439 -3.66 -15.82 3.55
C ARG A 439 -2.93 -14.77 2.73
N GLY A 440 -3.40 -14.55 1.52
CA GLY A 440 -2.80 -13.62 0.60
C GLY A 440 -3.84 -13.05 -0.37
N HIS A 441 -3.33 -12.35 -1.37
CA HIS A 441 -4.13 -11.76 -2.43
C HIS A 441 -3.46 -12.04 -3.78
N GLU A 442 -4.26 -12.49 -4.75
CA GLU A 442 -3.84 -12.67 -6.13
C GLU A 442 -4.33 -11.52 -7.00
N PHE A 443 -3.45 -11.01 -7.85
CA PHE A 443 -3.79 -10.07 -8.92
C PHE A 443 -2.78 -10.23 -10.05
N HIS A 444 -3.14 -10.94 -11.11
CA HIS A 444 -2.23 -11.15 -12.24
C HIS A 444 -2.93 -11.38 -13.58
N TYR A 445 -2.21 -11.01 -14.65
CA TYR A 445 -2.56 -11.21 -16.06
C TYR A 445 -1.71 -12.30 -16.69
N SER A 446 -1.19 -13.24 -15.93
CA SER A 446 -0.27 -14.26 -16.39
C SER A 446 -0.74 -15.65 -16.00
N ARG A 447 -0.24 -16.65 -16.68
CA ARG A 447 -0.34 -18.05 -16.30
C ARG A 447 1.05 -18.68 -16.30
N CYS A 448 1.25 -19.71 -15.52
CA CYS A 448 2.50 -20.45 -15.40
C CYS A 448 2.32 -21.86 -15.89
N GLU A 449 3.34 -22.38 -16.59
CA GLU A 449 3.49 -23.80 -16.91
C GLU A 449 4.80 -24.30 -16.25
N CYS A 450 4.69 -25.40 -15.52
CA CYS A 450 5.84 -26.11 -14.92
C CYS A 450 6.16 -27.31 -15.80
N ASP A 451 7.42 -27.46 -16.23
CA ASP A 451 7.92 -28.64 -16.92
C ASP A 451 8.14 -29.83 -15.97
#